data_cf800ab9adcaa9465791a1152101c403
#
_entry.id   cf800ab9adcaa9465791a1152101c403
#
_cell.length_a   1.000
_cell.length_b   1.000
_cell.length_c   1.000
_cell.angle_alpha   90.00
_cell.angle_beta   90.00
_cell.angle_gamma   90.00
#
_symmetry.space_group_name_H-M   'P 1'
#
loop_
_entity.id
_entity.type
_entity.pdbx_description
1 polymer ?
#
loop_
_entity_poly.entity_id
_entity_poly.type
_entity_poly.pdbx_seq_one_letter_code
_entity_poly.pdbx_strand_id
1 'polypeptide(L)'
;MKYFVTAAILLAPLFSMSQLFDEMLQSFNTKPILTAKISTRNSFITNSFMRMRDVGVGLNFDNVTKVGLGYNWLATEVIRPLELTNQEVQNNEGELKMRYLTAFIEYTFLKKKRYNFSIPVQVGIGRAFFRYQTISGNNQNTKPVTVAFYEPAFTAEYTGIKYIGIGLGAGYRLMLLGSQKLDDNYNAPVYLFKFKVYFGDIINDVHN
;
A
#
# COMPACT_ATOMS: atom_id res chain seq x y z
N MET A 1 -4.16 -25.25 37.58
CA MET A 1 -3.01 -25.13 36.66
C MET A 1 -3.39 -24.89 35.20
N LYS A 2 -4.35 -25.61 34.60
CA LYS A 2 -4.74 -25.43 33.19
C LYS A 2 -5.18 -23.99 32.81
N TYR A 3 -5.98 -23.34 33.63
CA TYR A 3 -6.46 -21.95 33.38
C TYR A 3 -5.39 -20.88 33.52
N PHE A 4 -4.34 -21.11 34.28
CA PHE A 4 -3.20 -20.18 34.40
C PHE A 4 -2.33 -20.16 33.15
N VAL A 5 -2.13 -21.31 32.52
CA VAL A 5 -1.38 -21.43 31.24
C VAL A 5 -2.15 -20.78 30.11
N THR A 6 -3.48 -20.98 30.05
CA THR A 6 -4.34 -20.36 29.02
C THR A 6 -4.38 -18.84 29.17
N ALA A 7 -4.47 -18.31 30.41
CA ALA A 7 -4.42 -16.87 30.66
C ALA A 7 -3.05 -16.26 30.31
N ALA A 8 -1.94 -16.95 30.59
CA ALA A 8 -0.60 -16.51 30.21
C ALA A 8 -0.40 -16.45 28.69
N ILE A 9 -0.95 -17.42 27.94
CA ILE A 9 -0.88 -17.44 26.46
C ILE A 9 -1.73 -16.31 25.85
N LEU A 10 -2.87 -15.96 26.47
CA LEU A 10 -3.73 -14.86 26.00
C LEU A 10 -3.15 -13.47 26.31
N LEU A 11 -2.31 -13.35 27.37
CA LEU A 11 -1.69 -12.09 27.76
C LEU A 11 -0.33 -11.84 27.07
N ALA A 12 0.35 -12.89 26.61
CA ALA A 12 1.64 -12.78 25.93
C ALA A 12 1.64 -11.80 24.73
N PRO A 13 0.62 -11.76 23.84
CA PRO A 13 0.60 -10.80 22.75
C PRO A 13 0.47 -9.33 23.20
N LEU A 14 -0.14 -9.06 24.38
CA LEU A 14 -0.28 -7.69 24.89
C LEU A 14 1.08 -7.12 25.36
N PHE A 15 1.92 -7.93 25.98
CA PHE A 15 3.28 -7.53 26.37
C PHE A 15 4.19 -7.33 25.13
N SER A 16 4.03 -8.17 24.11
CA SER A 16 4.76 -8.00 22.84
C SER A 16 4.39 -6.71 22.13
N MET A 17 3.13 -6.31 22.15
CA MET A 17 2.68 -5.05 21.54
C MET A 17 3.26 -3.81 22.24
N SER A 18 3.37 -3.81 23.56
CA SER A 18 3.99 -2.72 24.32
C SER A 18 5.45 -2.50 23.90
N GLN A 19 6.23 -3.58 23.81
CA GLN A 19 7.64 -3.50 23.38
C GLN A 19 7.79 -2.97 21.95
N LEU A 20 6.89 -3.36 21.03
CA LEU A 20 6.90 -2.87 19.66
C LEU A 20 6.67 -1.34 19.61
N PHE A 21 5.71 -0.84 20.38
CA PHE A 21 5.43 0.59 20.46
C PHE A 21 6.60 1.37 21.05
N ASP A 22 7.22 0.86 22.12
CA ASP A 22 8.37 1.49 22.76
C ASP A 22 9.56 1.58 21.79
N GLU A 23 9.85 0.51 21.02
CA GLU A 23 10.92 0.50 20.03
C GLU A 23 10.63 1.48 18.89
N MET A 24 9.40 1.54 18.41
CA MET A 24 8.98 2.53 17.43
C MET A 24 9.16 3.96 17.95
N LEU A 25 8.69 4.24 19.17
CA LEU A 25 8.81 5.58 19.77
C LEU A 25 10.27 5.97 20.00
N GLN A 26 11.12 5.05 20.46
CA GLN A 26 12.55 5.29 20.62
C GLN A 26 13.23 5.60 19.29
N SER A 27 12.83 4.94 18.20
CA SER A 27 13.42 5.17 16.89
C SER A 27 13.23 6.61 16.40
N PHE A 28 12.13 7.29 16.76
CA PHE A 28 11.89 8.69 16.40
C PHE A 28 12.87 9.69 17.02
N ASN A 29 13.63 9.29 18.04
CA ASN A 29 14.70 10.11 18.61
C ASN A 29 15.97 10.12 17.75
N THR A 30 16.03 9.29 16.71
CA THR A 30 17.18 9.25 15.79
C THR A 30 17.02 10.24 14.64
N LYS A 31 18.13 10.68 14.04
CA LYS A 31 18.11 11.55 12.87
C LYS A 31 17.50 10.81 11.67
N PRO A 32 16.42 11.33 11.09
CA PRO A 32 15.77 10.65 9.97
C PRO A 32 16.59 10.71 8.69
N ILE A 33 16.52 9.65 7.90
CA ILE A 33 17.09 9.53 6.57
C ILE A 33 15.97 9.60 5.53
N LEU A 34 16.11 10.49 4.54
CA LEU A 34 15.15 10.59 3.45
C LEU A 34 15.24 9.35 2.56
N THR A 35 14.08 8.77 2.27
CA THR A 35 13.94 7.60 1.38
C THR A 35 12.85 7.81 0.35
N ALA A 36 13.03 7.22 -0.82
CA ALA A 36 11.96 7.07 -1.79
C ALA A 36 11.69 5.60 -2.08
N LYS A 37 10.46 5.31 -2.45
CA LYS A 37 10.05 3.96 -2.87
C LYS A 37 9.24 4.01 -4.15
N ILE A 38 9.39 2.98 -4.95
CA ILE A 38 8.49 2.64 -6.05
C ILE A 38 7.98 1.24 -5.76
N SER A 39 6.68 1.01 -5.81
CA SER A 39 6.16 -0.34 -5.61
C SER A 39 5.02 -0.68 -6.56
N THR A 40 4.78 -1.96 -6.66
CA THR A 40 3.67 -2.53 -7.41
C THR A 40 2.90 -3.45 -6.49
N ARG A 41 1.58 -3.29 -6.48
CA ARG A 41 0.65 -4.13 -5.74
C ARG A 41 -0.28 -4.82 -6.71
N ASN A 42 -0.26 -6.14 -6.66
CA ASN A 42 -1.07 -7.00 -7.50
C ASN A 42 -2.15 -7.65 -6.64
N SER A 43 -3.38 -7.64 -7.12
CA SER A 43 -4.52 -8.31 -6.47
C SER A 43 -5.47 -8.88 -7.52
N PHE A 44 -6.28 -9.84 -7.12
CA PHE A 44 -7.37 -10.36 -7.94
C PHE A 44 -8.70 -9.92 -7.32
N ILE A 45 -9.44 -9.12 -8.07
CA ILE A 45 -10.73 -8.58 -7.64
C ILE A 45 -11.77 -8.97 -8.67
N THR A 46 -12.83 -9.65 -8.22
CA THR A 46 -13.97 -10.06 -9.07
C THR A 46 -13.50 -10.65 -10.40
N ASN A 47 -12.65 -11.69 -10.35
CA ASN A 47 -12.05 -12.39 -11.50
C ASN A 47 -11.19 -11.53 -12.45
N SER A 48 -10.77 -10.33 -12.00
CA SER A 48 -9.88 -9.48 -12.79
C SER A 48 -8.58 -9.23 -12.04
N PHE A 49 -7.47 -9.33 -12.78
CA PHE A 49 -6.17 -8.96 -12.28
C PHE A 49 -6.04 -7.44 -12.21
N MET A 50 -5.77 -6.93 -11.02
CA MET A 50 -5.61 -5.51 -10.77
C MET A 50 -4.19 -5.22 -10.29
N ARG A 51 -3.48 -4.35 -11.00
CA ARG A 51 -2.16 -3.87 -10.64
C ARG A 51 -2.21 -2.39 -10.31
N MET A 52 -1.88 -2.07 -9.06
CA MET A 52 -1.64 -0.70 -8.63
C MET A 52 -0.14 -0.44 -8.62
N ARG A 53 0.27 0.73 -9.12
CA ARG A 53 1.63 1.23 -8.96
C ARG A 53 1.63 2.37 -7.96
N ASP A 54 2.70 2.50 -7.18
CA ASP A 54 2.89 3.64 -6.30
C ASP A 54 4.31 4.20 -6.38
N VAL A 55 4.37 5.48 -6.14
CA VAL A 55 5.61 6.19 -5.80
C VAL A 55 5.41 6.87 -4.46
N GLY A 56 6.43 6.86 -3.62
CA GLY A 56 6.33 7.45 -2.29
C GLY A 56 7.66 7.98 -1.80
N VAL A 57 7.55 8.94 -0.90
CA VAL A 57 8.69 9.51 -0.18
C VAL A 57 8.43 9.38 1.31
N GLY A 58 9.48 9.24 2.09
CA GLY A 58 9.35 9.05 3.53
C GLY A 58 10.63 9.30 4.29
N LEU A 59 10.49 9.31 5.59
CA LEU A 59 11.56 9.39 6.56
C LEU A 59 11.78 8.02 7.20
N ASN A 60 13.02 7.61 7.25
CA ASN A 60 13.48 6.37 7.84
C ASN A 60 14.25 6.68 9.12
N PHE A 61 13.75 6.17 10.24
CA PHE A 61 14.30 6.35 11.57
C PHE A 61 15.00 5.06 12.00
N ASP A 62 16.32 5.07 12.02
CA ASP A 62 17.20 3.94 12.41
C ASP A 62 16.88 2.59 11.73
N ASN A 63 16.31 2.63 10.54
CA ASN A 63 15.80 1.44 9.86
C ASN A 63 14.76 0.62 10.66
N VAL A 64 14.24 1.16 11.77
CA VAL A 64 13.17 0.58 12.59
C VAL A 64 11.82 1.06 12.10
N THR A 65 11.63 2.38 12.11
CA THR A 65 10.36 2.98 11.74
C THR A 65 10.51 3.83 10.48
N LYS A 66 9.59 3.68 9.55
CA LYS A 66 9.52 4.51 8.35
C LYS A 66 8.12 5.09 8.24
N VAL A 67 8.03 6.39 8.02
CA VAL A 67 6.75 7.09 7.79
C VAL A 67 6.83 7.89 6.51
N GLY A 68 5.72 8.02 5.81
CA GLY A 68 5.75 8.78 4.57
C GLY A 68 4.42 8.88 3.86
N LEU A 69 4.48 9.48 2.69
CA LEU A 69 3.35 9.70 1.81
C LEU A 69 3.62 9.04 0.45
N GLY A 70 2.56 8.64 -0.22
CA GLY A 70 2.63 8.03 -1.53
C GLY A 70 1.49 8.43 -2.44
N TYR A 71 1.70 8.28 -3.74
CA TYR A 71 0.69 8.42 -4.78
C TYR A 71 0.54 7.11 -5.52
N ASN A 72 -0.70 6.63 -5.60
CA ASN A 72 -1.05 5.34 -6.19
C ASN A 72 -1.98 5.52 -7.37
N TRP A 73 -1.79 4.69 -8.41
CA TRP A 73 -2.67 4.67 -9.57
C TRP A 73 -2.85 3.25 -10.10
N LEU A 74 -4.02 3.00 -10.67
CA LEU A 74 -4.34 1.75 -11.36
C LEU A 74 -3.59 1.70 -12.69
N ALA A 75 -2.77 0.66 -12.89
CA ALA A 75 -1.89 0.50 -14.04
C ALA A 75 -2.38 -0.55 -15.05
N THR A 76 -3.33 -1.40 -14.67
CA THR A 76 -3.98 -2.36 -15.58
C THR A 76 -5.30 -1.82 -16.07
N GLU A 77 -5.68 -2.19 -17.28
CA GLU A 77 -7.03 -2.03 -17.78
C GLU A 77 -7.97 -2.99 -17.04
N VAL A 78 -8.99 -2.42 -16.40
CA VAL A 78 -10.05 -3.17 -15.74
C VAL A 78 -11.35 -2.73 -16.37
N ILE A 79 -11.89 -3.56 -17.26
CA ILE A 79 -13.15 -3.29 -17.98
C ILE A 79 -14.30 -3.88 -17.18
N ARG A 80 -15.39 -3.13 -17.03
CA ARG A 80 -16.62 -3.52 -16.36
C ARG A 80 -17.83 -3.16 -17.19
N PRO A 81 -18.91 -3.96 -17.09
CA PRO A 81 -20.20 -3.55 -17.62
C PRO A 81 -20.62 -2.21 -17.02
N LEU A 82 -21.09 -1.29 -17.86
CA LEU A 82 -21.49 0.04 -17.47
C LEU A 82 -22.82 0.41 -18.12
N GLU A 83 -23.90 0.41 -17.34
CA GLU A 83 -25.22 0.85 -17.80
C GLU A 83 -25.48 2.27 -17.27
N LEU A 84 -25.62 3.24 -18.18
CA LEU A 84 -25.95 4.62 -17.85
C LEU A 84 -27.36 4.95 -18.37
N THR A 85 -28.24 5.32 -17.45
CA THR A 85 -29.69 5.50 -17.70
C THR A 85 -30.03 6.53 -18.80
N ASN A 86 -29.12 7.45 -19.15
CA ASN A 86 -29.37 8.52 -20.12
C ASN A 86 -28.23 8.74 -21.12
N GLN A 87 -27.34 7.76 -21.30
CA GLN A 87 -26.22 7.90 -22.24
C GLN A 87 -25.99 6.60 -22.99
N GLU A 88 -25.83 6.71 -24.29
CA GLU A 88 -25.49 5.59 -25.14
C GLU A 88 -23.99 5.30 -25.02
N VAL A 89 -23.67 4.26 -24.25
CA VAL A 89 -22.30 3.78 -24.05
C VAL A 89 -21.98 2.76 -25.13
N GLN A 90 -20.88 2.92 -25.83
CA GLN A 90 -20.42 1.95 -26.80
C GLN A 90 -20.07 0.64 -26.09
N ASN A 91 -20.62 -0.49 -26.54
CA ASN A 91 -20.44 -1.83 -26.00
C ASN A 91 -20.89 -2.02 -24.53
N ASN A 92 -21.56 -1.05 -23.90
CA ASN A 92 -21.93 -1.07 -22.49
C ASN A 92 -20.76 -1.39 -21.54
N GLU A 93 -19.58 -0.89 -21.86
CA GLU A 93 -18.33 -1.13 -21.12
C GLU A 93 -17.68 0.18 -20.66
N GLY A 94 -17.07 0.12 -19.46
CA GLY A 94 -16.28 1.21 -18.93
C GLY A 94 -14.95 0.71 -18.36
N GLU A 95 -13.89 1.46 -18.63
CA GLU A 95 -12.56 1.22 -18.06
C GLU A 95 -12.44 1.90 -16.69
N LEU A 96 -12.20 1.11 -15.63
CA LEU A 96 -11.96 1.65 -14.31
C LEU A 96 -10.64 2.41 -14.25
N LYS A 97 -10.71 3.65 -13.81
CA LYS A 97 -9.56 4.50 -13.46
C LYS A 97 -9.60 4.78 -11.96
N MET A 98 -8.49 4.55 -11.27
CA MET A 98 -8.38 4.77 -9.83
C MET A 98 -7.03 5.41 -9.50
N ARG A 99 -7.06 6.43 -8.63
CA ARG A 99 -5.88 7.11 -8.10
C ARG A 99 -6.14 7.61 -6.69
N TYR A 100 -5.15 7.48 -5.81
CA TYR A 100 -5.27 7.91 -4.42
C TYR A 100 -3.93 8.26 -3.80
N LEU A 101 -3.97 9.15 -2.84
CA LEU A 101 -2.84 9.46 -1.95
C LEU A 101 -2.86 8.49 -0.77
N THR A 102 -1.68 8.15 -0.27
CA THR A 102 -1.50 7.31 0.91
C THR A 102 -0.61 7.98 1.94
N ALA A 103 -0.93 7.76 3.21
CA ALA A 103 0.01 7.88 4.31
C ALA A 103 0.37 6.46 4.77
N PHE A 104 1.64 6.21 5.06
CA PHE A 104 2.09 4.90 5.50
C PHE A 104 3.03 5.01 6.71
N ILE A 105 2.96 3.99 7.54
CA ILE A 105 3.94 3.67 8.56
C ILE A 105 4.44 2.24 8.32
N GLU A 106 5.73 2.02 8.42
CA GLU A 106 6.34 0.69 8.27
C GLU A 106 7.25 0.46 9.47
N TYR A 107 6.95 -0.60 10.23
CA TYR A 107 7.76 -1.06 11.34
C TYR A 107 8.61 -2.27 10.93
N THR A 108 9.91 -2.21 11.14
CA THR A 108 10.86 -3.29 10.86
C THR A 108 11.14 -4.05 12.16
N PHE A 109 10.50 -5.20 12.35
CA PHE A 109 10.59 -6.00 13.58
C PHE A 109 11.78 -6.97 13.60
N LEU A 110 12.38 -7.26 12.44
CA LEU A 110 13.56 -8.11 12.36
C LEU A 110 14.54 -7.59 11.32
N LYS A 111 15.76 -7.31 11.77
CA LYS A 111 16.88 -6.94 10.91
C LYS A 111 17.92 -8.06 10.96
N LYS A 112 18.30 -8.61 9.84
CA LYS A 112 19.24 -9.72 9.77
C LYS A 112 20.24 -9.52 8.62
N LYS A 113 21.43 -8.99 8.92
CA LYS A 113 22.50 -8.68 7.96
C LYS A 113 22.03 -7.88 6.73
N ARG A 114 21.47 -8.60 5.73
CA ARG A 114 21.02 -8.05 4.45
C ARG A 114 19.51 -8.15 4.24
N TYR A 115 18.77 -8.60 5.26
CA TYR A 115 17.32 -8.79 5.17
C TYR A 115 16.63 -8.02 6.28
N ASN A 116 15.59 -7.30 5.91
CA ASN A 116 14.68 -6.63 6.82
C ASN A 116 13.28 -7.21 6.65
N PHE A 117 12.65 -7.53 7.77
CA PHE A 117 11.25 -7.97 7.80
C PHE A 117 10.42 -6.89 8.46
N SER A 118 9.39 -6.44 7.77
CA SER A 118 8.62 -5.26 8.18
C SER A 118 7.13 -5.48 8.04
N ILE A 119 6.37 -4.73 8.81
CA ILE A 119 4.91 -4.63 8.74
C ILE A 119 4.58 -3.21 8.28
N PRO A 120 4.42 -2.96 6.98
CA PRO A 120 3.85 -1.71 6.49
C PRO A 120 2.34 -1.70 6.69
N VAL A 121 1.84 -0.58 7.18
CA VAL A 121 0.41 -0.26 7.23
C VAL A 121 0.21 1.04 6.47
N GLN A 122 -0.75 1.07 5.56
CA GLN A 122 -1.08 2.30 4.87
C GLN A 122 -2.58 2.57 4.86
N VAL A 123 -2.92 3.84 4.87
CA VAL A 123 -4.25 4.35 4.63
C VAL A 123 -4.21 5.23 3.39
N GLY A 124 -5.24 5.13 2.56
CA GLY A 124 -5.29 5.89 1.31
C GLY A 124 -6.66 6.50 1.08
N ILE A 125 -6.68 7.67 0.45
CA ILE A 125 -7.89 8.34 0.02
C ILE A 125 -7.72 8.91 -1.38
N GLY A 126 -8.74 8.77 -2.22
CA GLY A 126 -8.68 9.25 -3.58
C GLY A 126 -9.98 9.12 -4.34
N ARG A 127 -9.88 8.92 -5.64
CA ARG A 127 -11.02 8.88 -6.56
C ARG A 127 -10.93 7.72 -7.51
N ALA A 128 -12.10 7.11 -7.78
CA ALA A 128 -12.31 6.12 -8.83
C ALA A 128 -13.43 6.61 -9.75
N PHE A 129 -13.32 6.31 -11.04
CA PHE A 129 -14.33 6.63 -12.06
C PHE A 129 -14.17 5.65 -13.22
N PHE A 130 -15.23 5.48 -14.01
CA PHE A 130 -15.17 4.74 -15.26
C PHE A 130 -14.99 5.71 -16.43
N ARG A 131 -14.04 5.40 -17.29
CA ARG A 131 -13.90 6.01 -18.62
C ARG A 131 -14.63 5.15 -19.62
N TYR A 132 -15.48 5.72 -20.42
CA TYR A 132 -16.25 5.02 -21.45
C TYR A 132 -16.25 5.80 -22.76
N GLN A 133 -16.55 5.12 -23.84
CA GLN A 133 -16.70 5.70 -25.15
C GLN A 133 -18.19 5.83 -25.48
N THR A 134 -18.62 6.98 -25.97
CA THR A 134 -19.97 7.17 -26.47
C THR A 134 -20.09 6.57 -27.87
N ILE A 135 -21.30 6.29 -28.33
CA ILE A 135 -21.55 5.83 -29.73
C ILE A 135 -20.95 6.81 -30.74
N SER A 136 -20.88 8.11 -30.45
CA SER A 136 -20.22 9.13 -31.25
C SER A 136 -18.68 9.06 -31.24
N GLY A 137 -18.07 8.08 -30.55
CA GLY A 137 -16.62 7.90 -30.47
C GLY A 137 -15.89 8.81 -29.47
N ASN A 138 -16.60 9.62 -28.70
CA ASN A 138 -15.99 10.55 -27.75
C ASN A 138 -15.74 9.84 -26.38
N ASN A 139 -14.56 10.07 -25.80
CA ASN A 139 -14.25 9.58 -24.46
C ASN A 139 -14.90 10.47 -23.39
N GLN A 140 -15.65 9.86 -22.49
CA GLN A 140 -16.26 10.50 -21.33
C GLN A 140 -15.90 9.77 -20.04
N ASN A 141 -16.11 10.44 -18.91
CA ASN A 141 -15.87 9.85 -17.58
C ASN A 141 -17.16 9.94 -16.74
N THR A 142 -17.43 8.90 -15.97
CA THR A 142 -18.51 8.95 -14.96
C THR A 142 -18.15 9.94 -13.85
N LYS A 143 -19.15 10.31 -13.04
CA LYS A 143 -18.89 11.09 -11.81
C LYS A 143 -17.90 10.35 -10.93
N PRO A 144 -16.82 11.01 -10.47
CA PRO A 144 -15.85 10.37 -9.59
C PRO A 144 -16.47 9.97 -8.26
N VAL A 145 -16.14 8.78 -7.80
CA VAL A 145 -16.49 8.26 -6.48
C VAL A 145 -15.27 8.39 -5.57
N THR A 146 -15.46 8.92 -4.37
CA THR A 146 -14.39 8.93 -3.34
C THR A 146 -14.18 7.52 -2.84
N VAL A 147 -12.92 7.09 -2.80
CA VAL A 147 -12.49 5.79 -2.29
C VAL A 147 -11.50 5.97 -1.16
N ALA A 148 -11.59 5.11 -0.13
CA ALA A 148 -10.60 5.05 0.93
C ALA A 148 -10.25 3.60 1.23
N PHE A 149 -8.98 3.36 1.51
CA PHE A 149 -8.41 2.03 1.74
C PHE A 149 -7.59 1.98 3.01
N TYR A 150 -7.63 0.84 3.67
CA TYR A 150 -6.70 0.42 4.72
C TYR A 150 -5.99 -0.85 4.24
N GLU A 151 -4.67 -0.86 4.29
CA GLU A 151 -3.89 -1.96 3.70
C GLU A 151 -2.70 -2.30 4.60
N PRO A 152 -2.88 -3.23 5.55
CA PRO A 152 -1.79 -3.85 6.28
C PRO A 152 -1.10 -4.90 5.41
N ALA A 153 0.22 -5.04 5.57
CA ALA A 153 0.98 -6.05 4.86
C ALA A 153 2.17 -6.53 5.69
N PHE A 154 2.75 -7.62 5.23
CA PHE A 154 4.03 -8.15 5.67
C PHE A 154 5.01 -8.08 4.52
N THR A 155 6.24 -7.65 4.76
CA THR A 155 7.25 -7.55 3.70
C THR A 155 8.61 -8.04 4.17
N ALA A 156 9.31 -8.70 3.26
CA ALA A 156 10.72 -9.03 3.37
C ALA A 156 11.50 -8.19 2.34
N GLU A 157 12.55 -7.51 2.77
CA GLU A 157 13.34 -6.61 1.96
C GLU A 157 14.81 -7.03 2.01
N TYR A 158 15.43 -7.17 0.86
CA TYR A 158 16.87 -7.38 0.73
C TYR A 158 17.58 -6.04 0.57
N THR A 159 18.52 -5.74 1.47
CA THR A 159 19.29 -4.49 1.53
C THR A 159 20.79 -4.71 1.31
N GLY A 160 21.16 -5.77 0.58
CA GLY A 160 22.56 -6.12 0.31
C GLY A 160 23.26 -5.22 -0.69
N ILE A 161 22.55 -4.30 -1.35
CA ILE A 161 23.08 -3.28 -2.26
C ILE A 161 23.09 -1.96 -1.49
N LYS A 162 24.18 -1.23 -1.47
CA LYS A 162 24.45 -0.11 -0.57
C LYS A 162 23.36 0.97 -0.54
N TYR A 163 22.69 1.28 -1.61
CA TYR A 163 21.71 2.36 -1.67
C TYR A 163 20.32 1.90 -2.08
N ILE A 164 20.16 0.59 -2.24
CA ILE A 164 18.95 0.02 -2.85
C ILE A 164 18.41 -1.10 -1.98
N GLY A 165 17.09 -1.08 -1.77
CA GLY A 165 16.33 -2.18 -1.18
C GLY A 165 15.35 -2.77 -2.19
N ILE A 166 15.32 -4.10 -2.28
CA ILE A 166 14.34 -4.83 -3.08
C ILE A 166 13.50 -5.66 -2.13
N GLY A 167 12.18 -5.53 -2.19
CA GLY A 167 11.28 -6.20 -1.28
C GLY A 167 10.12 -6.91 -1.96
N LEU A 168 9.71 -8.00 -1.32
CA LEU A 168 8.49 -8.74 -1.63
C LEU A 168 7.60 -8.75 -0.40
N GLY A 169 6.29 -8.86 -0.63
CA GLY A 169 5.35 -8.92 0.48
C GLY A 169 3.97 -9.40 0.09
N ALA A 170 3.18 -9.65 1.12
CA ALA A 170 1.78 -9.97 1.00
C ALA A 170 0.99 -9.21 2.06
N GLY A 171 -0.23 -8.85 1.74
CA GLY A 171 -1.12 -8.11 2.62
C GLY A 171 -2.57 -8.29 2.25
N TYR A 172 -3.41 -7.47 2.84
CA TYR A 172 -4.83 -7.46 2.54
C TYR A 172 -5.32 -6.02 2.41
N ARG A 173 -6.07 -5.75 1.36
CA ARG A 173 -6.73 -4.45 1.15
C ARG A 173 -8.13 -4.51 1.67
N LEU A 174 -8.47 -3.54 2.51
CA LEU A 174 -9.82 -3.26 2.98
C LEU A 174 -10.27 -1.93 2.40
N MET A 175 -11.37 -1.94 1.68
CA MET A 175 -12.00 -0.72 1.18
C MET A 175 -12.92 -0.16 2.27
N LEU A 176 -12.61 1.03 2.76
CA LEU A 176 -13.36 1.71 3.82
C LEU A 176 -14.51 2.55 3.26
N LEU A 177 -14.32 3.13 2.06
CA LEU A 177 -15.31 3.97 1.38
C LEU A 177 -15.35 3.67 -0.12
N GLY A 178 -16.54 3.72 -0.71
CA GLY A 178 -16.74 3.70 -2.16
C GLY A 178 -17.27 2.39 -2.72
N SER A 179 -17.29 1.28 -1.97
CA SER A 179 -17.68 -0.06 -2.47
C SER A 179 -19.09 -0.11 -3.10
N GLN A 180 -20.09 0.49 -2.44
CA GLN A 180 -21.49 0.45 -2.90
C GLN A 180 -21.71 1.18 -4.25
N LYS A 181 -20.89 2.19 -4.57
CA LYS A 181 -21.04 2.99 -5.80
C LYS A 181 -20.25 2.43 -6.97
N LEU A 182 -19.33 1.54 -6.71
CA LEU A 182 -18.49 0.91 -7.72
C LEU A 182 -18.99 -0.51 -8.06
N ASP A 183 -20.00 -0.98 -7.33
CA ASP A 183 -20.61 -2.32 -7.47
C ASP A 183 -19.61 -3.49 -7.46
N ASP A 184 -18.45 -3.26 -6.84
CA ASP A 184 -17.35 -4.22 -6.78
C ASP A 184 -16.82 -4.34 -5.35
N ASN A 185 -16.45 -5.54 -4.96
CA ASN A 185 -15.77 -5.79 -3.69
C ASN A 185 -14.26 -5.71 -3.87
N TYR A 186 -13.68 -4.57 -3.51
CA TYR A 186 -12.23 -4.32 -3.58
C TYR A 186 -11.45 -4.87 -2.39
N ASN A 187 -12.09 -5.59 -1.48
CA ASN A 187 -11.44 -6.29 -0.39
C ASN A 187 -10.75 -7.54 -0.94
N ALA A 188 -9.43 -7.54 -0.97
CA ALA A 188 -8.67 -8.62 -1.60
C ALA A 188 -7.27 -8.79 -1.01
N PRO A 189 -6.69 -9.99 -1.09
CA PRO A 189 -5.26 -10.19 -0.89
C PRO A 189 -4.46 -9.35 -1.87
N VAL A 190 -3.33 -8.82 -1.40
CA VAL A 190 -2.42 -7.98 -2.19
C VAL A 190 -1.02 -8.56 -2.10
N TYR A 191 -0.38 -8.73 -3.25
CA TYR A 191 1.02 -9.10 -3.36
C TYR A 191 1.84 -7.87 -3.74
N LEU A 192 2.88 -7.60 -2.97
CA LEU A 192 3.71 -6.42 -3.13
C LEU A 192 5.07 -6.77 -3.71
N PHE A 193 5.52 -5.92 -4.63
CA PHE A 193 6.91 -5.80 -5.01
C PHE A 193 7.33 -4.35 -4.78
N LYS A 194 8.42 -4.11 -4.05
CA LYS A 194 8.92 -2.76 -3.79
C LYS A 194 10.41 -2.63 -4.11
N PHE A 195 10.74 -1.45 -4.62
CA PHE A 195 12.08 -0.98 -4.84
C PHE A 195 12.26 0.31 -4.04
N LYS A 196 13.29 0.39 -3.23
CA LYS A 196 13.61 1.55 -2.40
C LYS A 196 14.96 2.13 -2.75
N VAL A 197 15.08 3.45 -2.63
CA VAL A 197 16.34 4.18 -2.72
C VAL A 197 16.56 4.94 -1.43
N TYR A 198 17.72 4.77 -0.83
CA TYR A 198 18.14 5.42 0.41
C TYR A 198 19.00 6.65 0.09
N PHE A 199 18.35 7.79 -0.17
CA PHE A 199 19.02 9.01 -0.58
C PHE A 199 19.97 9.57 0.49
N GLY A 200 19.60 9.42 1.78
CA GLY A 200 20.45 9.89 2.87
C GLY A 200 21.82 9.21 2.89
N ASP A 201 21.89 7.93 2.56
CA ASP A 201 23.15 7.20 2.50
C ASP A 201 24.01 7.66 1.30
N ILE A 202 23.36 7.99 0.18
CA ILE A 202 24.03 8.54 -1.00
C ILE A 202 24.63 9.91 -0.67
N ILE A 203 23.86 10.79 -0.02
CA ILE A 203 24.31 12.16 0.32
C ILE A 203 25.47 12.13 1.32
N ASN A 204 25.39 11.26 2.32
CA ASN A 204 26.44 11.12 3.33
C ASN A 204 27.77 10.62 2.71
N ASP A 205 27.71 9.73 1.71
CA ASP A 205 28.91 9.24 1.04
C ASP A 205 29.54 10.23 0.06
N VAL A 206 28.77 11.15 -0.49
CA VAL A 206 29.30 12.21 -1.39
C VAL A 206 29.98 13.34 -0.60
N HIS A 207 29.65 13.49 0.70
CA HIS A 207 30.21 14.55 1.56
C HIS A 207 31.38 14.07 2.45
N ASN A 208 31.73 12.80 2.42
CA ASN A 208 32.91 12.20 3.04
C ASN A 208 33.95 11.82 1.99
#